data_84f79d3e0aff0839213e93c4072b9ebf
#
_entry.id   84f79d3e0aff0839213e93c4072b9ebf
#
_cell.length_a   1.000
_cell.length_b   1.000
_cell.length_c   1.000
_cell.angle_alpha   90.00
_cell.angle_beta   90.00
_cell.angle_gamma   90.00
#
_symmetry.space_group_name_H-M   'P 1'
#
loop_
_entity.id
_entity.type
_entity.pdbx_description
1 polymer ?
#
loop_
_entity_poly.entity_id
_entity_poly.type
_entity_poly.pdbx_seq_one_letter_code
_entity_poly.pdbx_strand_id
1 'polypeptide(L)'
;MYLKINEADPILLAEIADGLETRAALPQQIEILETYLSDINFPQNARVLDVGCGTGAQSRTLIKRSDVIDVIGADKAKFLLSRARELSRGIKGLTFVEASGNSLPFSAESFDVIVAHTLLTHVSEPESVIDEFYRLLQPGGTLAICDGDFSTMSAAIGDRDPLQICAESFIENSVNDAWLMRSLPNILNATGFVVSKSRSFNFIETKKPITTANWFRRGADGLFKEGVIGLELATALKNEIDRRVTEGKYFGAMKYDSFICIKSSKT
;
A
#
# COMPACT_ATOMS: atom_id res chain seq x y z
N MET A 1 10.27 -6.51 -5.18
CA MET A 1 9.38 -6.65 -6.36
C MET A 1 8.99 -5.30 -6.95
N TYR A 2 8.38 -4.39 -6.20
CA TYR A 2 7.93 -3.09 -6.75
C TYR A 2 9.05 -2.15 -7.20
N LEU A 3 10.27 -2.28 -6.69
CA LEU A 3 11.42 -1.47 -7.14
C LEU A 3 11.73 -1.65 -8.64
N LYS A 4 11.53 -2.86 -9.17
CA LYS A 4 11.77 -3.21 -10.60
C LYS A 4 10.49 -3.55 -11.36
N ILE A 5 9.37 -2.95 -10.98
CA ILE A 5 8.06 -3.32 -11.53
C ILE A 5 7.98 -3.12 -13.05
N ASN A 6 8.66 -2.11 -13.60
CA ASN A 6 8.67 -1.87 -15.04
C ASN A 6 9.50 -2.89 -15.86
N GLU A 7 10.31 -3.71 -15.17
CA GLU A 7 11.10 -4.81 -15.78
C GLU A 7 10.38 -6.16 -15.66
N ALA A 8 9.23 -6.20 -14.99
CA ALA A 8 8.49 -7.42 -14.76
C ALA A 8 7.81 -7.93 -16.03
N ASP A 9 7.67 -9.23 -16.12
CA ASP A 9 6.96 -9.91 -17.20
C ASP A 9 5.48 -9.47 -17.24
N PRO A 10 4.89 -9.31 -18.44
CA PRO A 10 3.50 -8.88 -18.61
C PRO A 10 2.47 -9.73 -17.86
N ILE A 11 2.69 -11.04 -17.72
CA ILE A 11 1.79 -11.93 -16.98
C ILE A 11 1.82 -11.58 -15.49
N LEU A 12 3.02 -11.42 -14.93
CA LEU A 12 3.18 -11.00 -13.54
C LEU A 12 2.59 -9.62 -13.28
N LEU A 13 2.73 -8.68 -14.21
CA LEU A 13 2.12 -7.35 -14.12
C LEU A 13 0.58 -7.41 -14.09
N ALA A 14 -0.01 -8.28 -14.90
CA ALA A 14 -1.46 -8.50 -14.90
C ALA A 14 -1.93 -9.11 -13.57
N GLU A 15 -1.24 -10.12 -13.05
CA GLU A 15 -1.52 -10.72 -11.74
C GLU A 15 -1.42 -9.69 -10.60
N ILE A 16 -0.42 -8.80 -10.65
CA ILE A 16 -0.27 -7.71 -9.68
C ILE A 16 -1.48 -6.76 -9.77
N ALA A 17 -1.86 -6.34 -10.98
CA ALA A 17 -2.97 -5.42 -11.18
C ALA A 17 -4.30 -6.00 -10.67
N ASP A 18 -4.59 -7.26 -10.99
CA ASP A 18 -5.78 -7.96 -10.53
C ASP A 18 -5.75 -8.19 -9.01
N GLY A 19 -4.58 -8.46 -8.45
CA GLY A 19 -4.37 -8.56 -7.01
C GLY A 19 -4.63 -7.25 -6.27
N LEU A 20 -4.22 -6.10 -6.83
CA LEU A 20 -4.49 -4.78 -6.27
C LEU A 20 -5.99 -4.47 -6.24
N GLU A 21 -6.72 -4.72 -7.34
CA GLU A 21 -8.17 -4.51 -7.43
C GLU A 21 -8.92 -5.46 -6.48
N THR A 22 -8.54 -6.74 -6.46
CA THR A 22 -9.13 -7.74 -5.57
C THR A 22 -8.95 -7.34 -4.10
N ARG A 23 -7.74 -6.92 -3.70
CA ARG A 23 -7.47 -6.46 -2.34
C ARG A 23 -8.29 -5.22 -2.01
N ALA A 24 -8.34 -4.23 -2.89
CA ALA A 24 -9.09 -3.00 -2.67
C ALA A 24 -10.61 -3.23 -2.52
N ALA A 25 -11.13 -4.33 -3.07
CA ALA A 25 -12.53 -4.72 -2.96
C ALA A 25 -12.86 -5.51 -1.68
N LEU A 26 -11.87 -5.90 -0.88
CA LEU A 26 -12.12 -6.61 0.38
C LEU A 26 -12.80 -5.69 1.41
N PRO A 27 -13.85 -6.17 2.11
CA PRO A 27 -14.57 -5.35 3.08
C PRO A 27 -13.65 -4.71 4.14
N GLN A 28 -12.68 -5.46 4.66
CA GLN A 28 -11.71 -4.94 5.64
C GLN A 28 -10.84 -3.80 5.05
N GLN A 29 -10.44 -3.90 3.78
CA GLN A 29 -9.64 -2.85 3.12
C GLN A 29 -10.48 -1.61 2.84
N ILE A 30 -11.74 -1.78 2.46
CA ILE A 30 -12.70 -0.68 2.31
C ILE A 30 -12.90 0.02 3.66
N GLU A 31 -13.13 -0.72 4.74
CA GLU A 31 -13.30 -0.18 6.09
C GLU A 31 -12.05 0.59 6.55
N ILE A 32 -10.84 0.05 6.34
CA ILE A 32 -9.58 0.73 6.64
C ILE A 32 -9.50 2.05 5.88
N LEU A 33 -9.74 2.01 4.56
CA LEU A 33 -9.68 3.20 3.70
C LEU A 33 -10.68 4.27 4.15
N GLU A 34 -11.95 3.91 4.28
CA GLU A 34 -13.02 4.84 4.67
C GLU A 34 -12.77 5.43 6.06
N THR A 35 -12.28 4.61 7.01
CA THR A 35 -12.03 5.05 8.38
C THR A 35 -10.94 6.12 8.43
N TYR A 36 -9.76 5.88 7.83
CA TYR A 36 -8.71 6.90 7.91
C TYR A 36 -9.00 8.11 7.02
N LEU A 37 -9.69 7.95 5.89
CA LEU A 37 -10.13 9.09 5.07
C LEU A 37 -11.16 9.97 5.81
N SER A 38 -11.96 9.40 6.72
CA SER A 38 -12.88 10.17 7.56
C SER A 38 -12.17 11.07 8.58
N ASP A 39 -10.90 10.81 8.86
CA ASP A 39 -10.06 11.62 9.75
C ASP A 39 -9.46 12.86 9.05
N ILE A 40 -9.59 12.95 7.74
CA ILE A 40 -9.09 14.07 6.94
C ILE A 40 -10.17 15.15 6.87
N ASN A 41 -9.79 16.37 7.20
CA ASN A 41 -10.65 17.53 6.96
C ASN A 41 -10.38 18.06 5.54
N PHE A 42 -11.11 17.53 4.56
CA PHE A 42 -10.98 18.00 3.17
C PHE A 42 -11.58 19.42 3.04
N PRO A 43 -10.83 20.38 2.49
CA PRO A 43 -11.42 21.67 2.15
C PRO A 43 -12.44 21.52 1.02
N GLN A 44 -13.36 22.44 0.88
CA GLN A 44 -14.31 22.44 -0.24
C GLN A 44 -13.57 22.62 -1.56
N ASN A 45 -13.88 21.80 -2.56
CA ASN A 45 -13.19 21.73 -3.84
C ASN A 45 -11.70 21.33 -3.73
N ALA A 46 -11.38 20.41 -2.81
CA ALA A 46 -10.03 19.94 -2.59
C ALA A 46 -9.40 19.38 -3.87
N ARG A 47 -8.12 19.71 -4.08
CA ARG A 47 -7.24 19.07 -5.06
C ARG A 47 -6.41 18.02 -4.33
N VAL A 48 -6.55 16.76 -4.75
CA VAL A 48 -5.94 15.61 -4.09
C VAL A 48 -4.92 14.95 -5.00
N LEU A 49 -3.76 14.60 -4.44
CA LEU A 49 -2.77 13.76 -5.09
C LEU A 49 -2.73 12.38 -4.41
N ASP A 50 -2.95 11.33 -5.17
CA ASP A 50 -2.83 9.93 -4.74
C ASP A 50 -1.51 9.36 -5.27
N VAL A 51 -0.51 9.21 -4.40
CA VAL A 51 0.85 8.79 -4.79
C VAL A 51 1.04 7.30 -4.54
N GLY A 52 1.58 6.60 -5.56
CA GLY A 52 1.59 5.15 -5.60
C GLY A 52 0.20 4.59 -5.89
N CYS A 53 -0.56 5.27 -6.75
CA CYS A 53 -1.98 4.97 -7.00
C CYS A 53 -2.23 3.59 -7.63
N GLY A 54 -1.21 2.93 -8.18
CA GLY A 54 -1.32 1.63 -8.82
C GLY A 54 -2.39 1.60 -9.91
N THR A 55 -3.41 0.78 -9.72
CA THR A 55 -4.58 0.66 -10.61
C THR A 55 -5.66 1.72 -10.38
N GLY A 56 -5.42 2.67 -9.47
CA GLY A 56 -6.30 3.81 -9.21
C GLY A 56 -7.52 3.50 -8.33
N ALA A 57 -7.52 2.41 -7.59
CA ALA A 57 -8.66 2.03 -6.74
C ALA A 57 -8.98 3.11 -5.69
N GLN A 58 -7.96 3.62 -4.98
CA GLN A 58 -8.09 4.69 -4.00
C GLN A 58 -8.46 6.01 -4.68
N SER A 59 -7.82 6.33 -5.81
CA SER A 59 -8.14 7.53 -6.60
C SER A 59 -9.63 7.58 -6.99
N ARG A 60 -10.20 6.43 -7.41
CA ARG A 60 -11.65 6.31 -7.73
C ARG A 60 -12.55 6.48 -6.50
N THR A 61 -12.07 6.17 -5.32
CA THR A 61 -12.81 6.41 -4.06
C THR A 61 -12.73 7.88 -3.66
N LEU A 62 -11.56 8.50 -3.76
CA LEU A 62 -11.34 9.91 -3.44
C LEU A 62 -12.20 10.85 -4.28
N ILE A 63 -12.27 10.64 -5.60
CA ILE A 63 -13.04 11.53 -6.50
C ILE A 63 -14.56 11.44 -6.31
N LYS A 64 -15.07 10.44 -5.62
CA LYS A 64 -16.51 10.33 -5.29
C LYS A 64 -16.94 11.22 -4.12
N ARG A 65 -16.00 11.79 -3.40
CA ARG A 65 -16.30 12.68 -2.27
C ARG A 65 -16.85 14.01 -2.80
N SER A 66 -17.85 14.55 -2.12
CA SER A 66 -18.50 15.81 -2.51
C SER A 66 -17.62 17.05 -2.28
N ASP A 67 -16.60 16.93 -1.43
CA ASP A 67 -15.64 17.97 -1.10
C ASP A 67 -14.38 17.95 -1.99
N VAL A 68 -14.21 16.94 -2.87
CA VAL A 68 -13.07 16.77 -3.78
C VAL A 68 -13.49 17.12 -5.21
N ILE A 69 -12.74 17.99 -5.88
CA ILE A 69 -13.00 18.40 -7.27
C ILE A 69 -12.03 17.77 -8.27
N ASP A 70 -10.80 17.51 -7.85
CA ASP A 70 -9.72 17.03 -8.71
C ASP A 70 -8.87 15.99 -7.98
N VAL A 71 -8.64 14.85 -8.61
CA VAL A 71 -7.75 13.79 -8.12
C VAL A 71 -6.74 13.47 -9.21
N ILE A 72 -5.47 13.55 -8.85
CA ILE A 72 -4.38 13.10 -9.71
C ILE A 72 -3.77 11.87 -9.07
N GLY A 73 -3.82 10.72 -9.76
CA GLY A 73 -3.09 9.51 -9.37
C GLY A 73 -1.70 9.54 -9.98
N ALA A 74 -0.66 9.35 -9.18
CA ALA A 74 0.72 9.25 -9.63
C ALA A 74 1.29 7.87 -9.32
N ASP A 75 1.92 7.23 -10.30
CA ASP A 75 2.63 5.96 -10.12
C ASP A 75 3.79 5.87 -11.12
N LYS A 76 4.84 5.11 -10.79
CA LYS A 76 5.95 4.87 -11.72
C LYS A 76 5.70 3.72 -12.70
N ALA A 77 4.70 2.87 -12.42
CA ALA A 77 4.42 1.68 -13.19
C ALA A 77 3.47 1.97 -14.36
N LYS A 78 3.99 2.08 -15.58
CA LYS A 78 3.21 2.36 -16.80
C LYS A 78 2.03 1.41 -17.00
N PHE A 79 2.25 0.12 -16.75
CA PHE A 79 1.22 -0.89 -16.91
C PHE A 79 0.06 -0.66 -15.94
N LEU A 80 0.34 -0.40 -14.66
CA LEU A 80 -0.69 -0.12 -13.65
C LEU A 80 -1.47 1.14 -14.00
N LEU A 81 -0.79 2.19 -14.46
CA LEU A 81 -1.45 3.42 -14.92
C LEU A 81 -2.32 3.21 -16.15
N SER A 82 -1.94 2.32 -17.07
CA SER A 82 -2.80 1.94 -18.21
C SER A 82 -4.10 1.31 -17.72
N ARG A 83 -4.00 0.40 -16.73
CA ARG A 83 -5.15 -0.23 -16.10
C ARG A 83 -6.00 0.78 -15.32
N ALA A 84 -5.34 1.70 -14.59
CA ALA A 84 -6.02 2.78 -13.87
C ALA A 84 -6.87 3.66 -14.81
N ARG A 85 -6.31 4.05 -15.96
CA ARG A 85 -7.03 4.84 -16.98
C ARG A 85 -8.20 4.08 -17.58
N GLU A 86 -8.02 2.79 -17.86
CA GLU A 86 -9.09 1.92 -18.36
C GLU A 86 -10.26 1.84 -17.38
N LEU A 87 -9.97 1.50 -16.10
CA LEU A 87 -10.96 1.35 -15.04
C LEU A 87 -11.64 2.66 -14.63
N SER A 88 -11.02 3.80 -14.96
CA SER A 88 -11.51 5.13 -14.62
C SER A 88 -12.14 5.87 -15.82
N ARG A 89 -12.37 5.17 -16.94
CA ARG A 89 -12.90 5.80 -18.17
C ARG A 89 -14.22 6.50 -17.89
N GLY A 90 -14.29 7.78 -18.25
CA GLY A 90 -15.49 8.61 -18.09
C GLY A 90 -15.66 9.25 -16.71
N ILE A 91 -14.77 9.00 -15.75
CA ILE A 91 -14.80 9.67 -14.45
C ILE A 91 -14.19 11.07 -14.63
N LYS A 92 -15.00 12.11 -14.43
CA LYS A 92 -14.53 13.50 -14.51
C LYS A 92 -13.75 13.88 -13.26
N GLY A 93 -12.75 14.74 -13.40
CA GLY A 93 -11.90 15.19 -12.30
C GLY A 93 -10.85 14.17 -11.84
N LEU A 94 -10.69 13.03 -12.54
CA LEU A 94 -9.70 12.01 -12.23
C LEU A 94 -8.73 11.83 -13.39
N THR A 95 -7.44 12.05 -13.10
CA THR A 95 -6.35 11.90 -14.08
C THR A 95 -5.19 11.10 -13.52
N PHE A 96 -4.29 10.61 -14.40
CA PHE A 96 -3.16 9.79 -13.99
C PHE A 96 -1.88 10.22 -14.66
N VAL A 97 -0.79 10.31 -13.89
CA VAL A 97 0.55 10.72 -14.33
C VAL A 97 1.58 9.66 -13.99
N GLU A 98 2.52 9.43 -14.91
CA GLU A 98 3.68 8.60 -14.63
C GLU A 98 4.76 9.45 -13.95
N ALA A 99 5.05 9.10 -12.68
CA ALA A 99 6.09 9.79 -11.92
C ALA A 99 6.58 8.91 -10.75
N SER A 100 7.81 9.15 -10.30
CA SER A 100 8.32 8.60 -9.05
C SER A 100 7.87 9.46 -7.88
N GLY A 101 7.57 8.84 -6.72
CA GLY A 101 7.10 9.54 -5.54
C GLY A 101 8.07 10.59 -4.98
N ASN A 102 9.37 10.47 -5.26
CA ASN A 102 10.40 11.43 -4.87
C ASN A 102 10.69 12.52 -5.92
N SER A 103 9.99 12.52 -7.06
CA SER A 103 10.15 13.52 -8.13
C SER A 103 8.85 13.62 -8.93
N LEU A 104 7.95 14.45 -8.44
CA LEU A 104 6.61 14.63 -8.99
C LEU A 104 6.55 15.92 -9.83
N PRO A 105 5.97 15.89 -11.04
CA PRO A 105 6.04 17.01 -12.00
C PRO A 105 5.03 18.12 -11.68
N PHE A 106 4.97 18.55 -10.43
CA PHE A 106 4.06 19.60 -9.98
C PHE A 106 4.82 20.73 -9.27
N SER A 107 4.26 21.92 -9.34
CA SER A 107 4.77 23.08 -8.59
C SER A 107 4.62 22.85 -7.09
N ALA A 108 5.47 23.51 -6.30
CA ALA A 108 5.29 23.54 -4.85
C ALA A 108 3.89 24.06 -4.48
N GLU A 109 3.35 23.60 -3.36
CA GLU A 109 2.09 24.10 -2.79
C GLU A 109 0.90 23.98 -3.76
N SER A 110 0.81 22.85 -4.49
CA SER A 110 -0.21 22.60 -5.52
C SER A 110 -1.41 21.78 -5.05
N PHE A 111 -1.32 21.15 -3.88
CA PHE A 111 -2.33 20.22 -3.38
C PHE A 111 -2.79 20.56 -1.97
N ASP A 112 -4.07 20.36 -1.72
CA ASP A 112 -4.68 20.48 -0.40
C ASP A 112 -4.48 19.23 0.43
N VAL A 113 -4.55 18.05 -0.25
CA VAL A 113 -4.41 16.74 0.38
C VAL A 113 -3.51 15.85 -0.48
N ILE A 114 -2.58 15.15 0.16
CA ILE A 114 -1.82 14.05 -0.44
C ILE A 114 -2.17 12.76 0.28
N VAL A 115 -2.45 11.71 -0.47
CA VAL A 115 -2.70 10.36 0.06
C VAL A 115 -1.60 9.43 -0.45
N ALA A 116 -1.02 8.65 0.46
CA ALA A 116 -0.08 7.57 0.15
C ALA A 116 -0.58 6.28 0.83
N HIS A 117 -1.20 5.40 0.04
CA HIS A 117 -1.77 4.15 0.53
C HIS A 117 -0.95 2.97 0.03
N THR A 118 -0.31 2.23 0.94
CA THR A 118 0.56 1.07 0.66
C THR A 118 1.68 1.39 -0.35
N LEU A 119 2.41 2.46 -0.08
CA LEU A 119 3.51 2.95 -0.92
C LEU A 119 4.86 2.92 -0.19
N LEU A 120 4.92 3.53 0.99
CA LEU A 120 6.20 3.91 1.60
C LEU A 120 7.05 2.71 2.00
N THR A 121 6.44 1.61 2.42
CA THR A 121 7.16 0.36 2.74
C THR A 121 7.82 -0.30 1.51
N HIS A 122 7.49 0.16 0.30
CA HIS A 122 7.99 -0.38 -0.97
C HIS A 122 8.99 0.56 -1.68
N VAL A 123 9.28 1.73 -1.14
CA VAL A 123 10.28 2.66 -1.72
C VAL A 123 11.61 2.55 -0.99
N SER A 124 12.71 2.84 -1.70
CA SER A 124 14.06 2.74 -1.14
C SER A 124 14.43 3.94 -0.26
N GLU A 125 13.83 5.10 -0.52
CA GLU A 125 14.15 6.38 0.12
C GLU A 125 12.86 7.06 0.58
N PRO A 126 12.19 6.54 1.63
CA PRO A 126 10.91 7.08 2.09
C PRO A 126 11.01 8.53 2.58
N GLU A 127 12.16 8.95 3.14
CA GLU A 127 12.41 10.32 3.55
C GLU A 127 12.33 11.28 2.35
N SER A 128 12.97 10.94 1.23
CA SER A 128 12.95 11.75 0.00
C SER A 128 11.53 11.89 -0.57
N VAL A 129 10.72 10.82 -0.44
CA VAL A 129 9.30 10.86 -0.86
C VAL A 129 8.48 11.76 0.07
N ILE A 130 8.73 11.72 1.37
CA ILE A 130 8.03 12.56 2.36
C ILE A 130 8.43 14.05 2.20
N ASP A 131 9.70 14.33 1.90
CA ASP A 131 10.16 15.69 1.58
C ASP A 131 9.45 16.26 0.34
N GLU A 132 9.26 15.43 -0.69
CA GLU A 132 8.51 15.81 -1.89
C GLU A 132 7.02 16.06 -1.58
N PHE A 133 6.40 15.26 -0.71
CA PHE A 133 5.04 15.52 -0.23
C PHE A 133 4.95 16.84 0.52
N TYR A 134 5.93 17.14 1.36
CA TYR A 134 5.99 18.42 2.07
C TYR A 134 6.10 19.60 1.11
N ARG A 135 6.93 19.49 0.07
CA ARG A 135 7.06 20.51 -0.98
C ARG A 135 5.74 20.78 -1.69
N LEU A 136 4.99 19.72 -2.02
CA LEU A 136 3.79 19.79 -2.85
C LEU A 136 2.53 20.25 -2.13
N LEU A 137 2.44 20.00 -0.82
CA LEU A 137 1.30 20.42 -0.02
C LEU A 137 1.29 21.94 0.20
N GLN A 138 0.11 22.52 0.19
CA GLN A 138 -0.10 23.89 0.64
C GLN A 138 0.21 24.01 2.15
N PRO A 139 0.57 25.22 2.64
CA PRO A 139 0.62 25.48 4.08
C PRO A 139 -0.71 25.10 4.75
N GLY A 140 -0.67 24.30 5.81
CA GLY A 140 -1.87 23.73 6.44
C GLY A 140 -2.51 22.55 5.70
N GLY A 141 -1.97 22.14 4.55
CA GLY A 141 -2.44 20.97 3.80
C GLY A 141 -2.19 19.66 4.54
N THR A 142 -2.94 18.65 4.18
CA THR A 142 -2.99 17.34 4.87
C THR A 142 -2.26 16.25 4.09
N LEU A 143 -1.37 15.53 4.75
CA LEU A 143 -0.80 14.26 4.30
C LEU A 143 -1.47 13.11 5.02
N ALA A 144 -2.04 12.17 4.27
CA ALA A 144 -2.59 10.93 4.80
C ALA A 144 -1.76 9.74 4.33
N ILE A 145 -1.18 9.02 5.24
CA ILE A 145 -0.43 7.79 4.98
C ILE A 145 -1.18 6.62 5.60
N CYS A 146 -1.33 5.52 4.86
CA CYS A 146 -1.77 4.24 5.40
C CYS A 146 -0.94 3.13 4.76
N ASP A 147 -0.24 2.34 5.56
CA ASP A 147 0.61 1.25 5.05
C ASP A 147 0.64 0.07 6.03
N GLY A 148 1.15 -1.08 5.55
CA GLY A 148 1.30 -2.27 6.37
C GLY A 148 2.48 -2.18 7.34
N ASP A 149 2.28 -2.46 8.62
CA ASP A 149 3.36 -2.82 9.53
C ASP A 149 3.73 -4.29 9.29
N PHE A 150 4.58 -4.51 8.29
CA PHE A 150 4.97 -5.85 7.85
C PHE A 150 5.72 -6.62 8.93
N SER A 151 6.32 -5.93 9.93
CA SER A 151 6.93 -6.58 11.09
C SER A 151 5.92 -7.36 11.95
N THR A 152 4.63 -7.14 11.75
CA THR A 152 3.53 -7.84 12.45
C THR A 152 2.93 -8.99 11.64
N MET A 153 3.42 -9.25 10.43
CA MET A 153 2.85 -10.29 9.57
C MET A 153 3.02 -11.68 10.16
N SER A 154 1.94 -12.43 10.21
CA SER A 154 1.95 -13.79 10.74
C SER A 154 1.09 -14.75 9.93
N ALA A 155 1.65 -15.95 9.69
CA ALA A 155 0.98 -17.13 9.16
C ALA A 155 0.78 -18.22 10.24
N ALA A 156 1.33 -18.00 11.43
CA ALA A 156 1.40 -18.98 12.49
C ALA A 156 0.07 -19.16 13.22
N ILE A 157 -0.32 -20.41 13.44
CA ILE A 157 -1.46 -20.82 14.30
C ILE A 157 -0.98 -21.43 15.63
N GLY A 158 0.32 -21.51 15.86
CA GLY A 158 0.93 -22.06 17.06
C GLY A 158 2.43 -21.79 17.10
N ASP A 159 3.07 -22.18 18.19
CA ASP A 159 4.52 -22.06 18.33
C ASP A 159 5.24 -22.90 17.27
N ARG A 160 6.28 -22.31 16.66
CA ARG A 160 7.10 -22.95 15.62
C ARG A 160 6.31 -23.43 14.40
N ASP A 161 5.24 -22.75 14.06
CA ASP A 161 4.47 -23.07 12.85
C ASP A 161 5.35 -22.91 11.59
N PRO A 162 5.49 -23.97 10.76
CA PRO A 162 6.35 -23.93 9.59
C PRO A 162 5.93 -22.90 8.54
N LEU A 163 4.66 -22.45 8.51
CA LEU A 163 4.23 -21.44 7.56
C LEU A 163 4.76 -20.04 7.87
N GLN A 164 5.27 -19.79 9.08
CA GLN A 164 5.82 -18.47 9.42
C GLN A 164 7.02 -18.11 8.55
N ILE A 165 7.85 -19.08 8.16
CA ILE A 165 8.98 -18.83 7.24
C ILE A 165 8.53 -18.32 5.87
N CYS A 166 7.30 -18.67 5.43
CA CYS A 166 6.76 -18.14 4.18
C CYS A 166 6.39 -16.66 4.30
N ALA A 167 5.88 -16.22 5.46
CA ALA A 167 5.61 -14.82 5.71
C ALA A 167 6.92 -14.01 5.73
N GLU A 168 7.95 -14.50 6.40
CA GLU A 168 9.27 -13.89 6.48
C GLU A 168 9.91 -13.74 5.09
N SER A 169 9.94 -14.81 4.30
CA SER A 169 10.46 -14.76 2.93
C SER A 169 9.65 -13.83 2.02
N PHE A 170 8.33 -13.76 2.17
CA PHE A 170 7.54 -12.80 1.42
C PHE A 170 7.95 -11.36 1.74
N ILE A 171 8.16 -11.04 3.02
CA ILE A 171 8.60 -9.72 3.46
C ILE A 171 9.96 -9.38 2.84
N GLU A 172 10.95 -10.25 2.99
CA GLU A 172 12.31 -10.06 2.46
C GLU A 172 12.33 -9.81 0.95
N ASN A 173 11.46 -10.48 0.19
CA ASN A 173 11.40 -10.40 -1.28
C ASN A 173 10.49 -9.31 -1.82
N SER A 174 9.59 -8.76 -1.01
CA SER A 174 8.52 -7.89 -1.51
C SER A 174 8.47 -6.51 -0.86
N VAL A 175 9.07 -6.35 0.31
CA VAL A 175 9.02 -5.13 1.12
C VAL A 175 10.43 -4.55 1.23
N ASN A 176 10.56 -3.24 1.17
CA ASN A 176 11.86 -2.60 1.30
C ASN A 176 12.21 -2.37 2.79
N ASP A 177 11.25 -1.90 3.58
CA ASP A 177 11.40 -1.74 5.02
C ASP A 177 10.12 -2.20 5.75
N ALA A 178 10.23 -3.35 6.41
CA ALA A 178 9.13 -3.95 7.17
C ALA A 178 8.81 -3.18 8.47
N TRP A 179 9.74 -2.35 8.95
CA TRP A 179 9.66 -1.64 10.21
C TRP A 179 9.32 -0.15 10.03
N LEU A 180 9.23 0.33 8.80
CA LEU A 180 9.05 1.74 8.47
C LEU A 180 7.90 2.39 9.26
N MET A 181 6.76 1.71 9.39
CA MET A 181 5.58 2.29 10.04
C MET A 181 5.83 2.66 11.51
N ARG A 182 6.81 2.02 12.16
CA ARG A 182 7.19 2.33 13.55
C ARG A 182 8.15 3.51 13.67
N SER A 183 8.99 3.74 12.65
CA SER A 183 9.91 4.88 12.59
C SER A 183 9.30 6.11 11.90
N LEU A 184 8.23 5.93 11.14
CA LEU A 184 7.59 6.94 10.32
C LEU A 184 7.23 8.24 11.08
N PRO A 185 6.70 8.22 12.33
CA PRO A 185 6.42 9.45 13.07
C PRO A 185 7.66 10.33 13.26
N ASN A 186 8.83 9.74 13.44
CA ASN A 186 10.10 10.49 13.59
C ASN A 186 10.50 11.15 12.25
N ILE A 187 10.35 10.44 11.14
CA ILE A 187 10.63 10.96 9.78
C ILE A 187 9.69 12.12 9.47
N LEU A 188 8.40 11.96 9.71
CA LEU A 188 7.38 12.99 9.51
C LEU A 188 7.69 14.26 10.31
N ASN A 189 8.07 14.10 11.58
CA ASN A 189 8.43 15.22 12.46
C ASN A 189 9.69 15.94 11.97
N ALA A 190 10.71 15.19 11.52
CA ALA A 190 11.96 15.74 11.00
C ALA A 190 11.73 16.59 9.73
N THR A 191 10.78 16.21 8.88
CA THR A 191 10.40 16.96 7.68
C THR A 191 9.55 18.21 8.00
N GLY A 192 8.96 18.29 9.21
CA GLY A 192 8.12 19.42 9.63
C GLY A 192 6.62 19.15 9.58
N PHE A 193 6.21 17.91 9.39
CA PHE A 193 4.81 17.52 9.58
C PHE A 193 4.46 17.39 11.05
N VAL A 194 3.23 17.75 11.39
CA VAL A 194 2.63 17.48 12.70
C VAL A 194 1.63 16.34 12.55
N VAL A 195 1.88 15.22 13.21
CA VAL A 195 0.93 14.11 13.25
C VAL A 195 -0.28 14.51 14.10
N SER A 196 -1.42 14.69 13.46
CA SER A 196 -2.67 15.09 14.10
C SER A 196 -3.49 13.91 14.59
N LYS A 197 -3.40 12.77 13.88
CA LYS A 197 -4.10 11.55 14.23
C LYS A 197 -3.36 10.32 13.74
N SER A 198 -3.46 9.22 14.49
CA SER A 198 -2.96 7.91 14.10
C SER A 198 -3.95 6.82 14.45
N ARG A 199 -3.99 5.76 13.64
CA ARG A 199 -4.78 4.56 13.91
C ARG A 199 -4.00 3.32 13.55
N SER A 200 -4.35 2.20 14.19
CA SER A 200 -3.87 0.87 13.86
C SER A 200 -5.07 -0.04 13.59
N PHE A 201 -5.01 -0.79 12.50
CA PHE A 201 -6.05 -1.69 12.05
C PHE A 201 -5.51 -3.11 11.98
N ASN A 202 -6.30 -4.10 12.42
CA ASN A 202 -5.97 -5.49 12.18
C ASN A 202 -6.56 -5.94 10.85
N PHE A 203 -5.72 -6.46 9.97
CA PHE A 203 -6.14 -7.18 8.76
C PHE A 203 -5.96 -8.67 9.01
N ILE A 204 -7.06 -9.41 9.07
CA ILE A 204 -7.07 -10.83 9.44
C ILE A 204 -7.88 -11.62 8.41
N GLU A 205 -7.28 -12.64 7.84
CA GLU A 205 -7.94 -13.60 6.95
C GLU A 205 -7.94 -15.00 7.59
N THR A 206 -9.13 -15.54 7.82
CA THR A 206 -9.33 -16.90 8.35
C THR A 206 -10.24 -17.74 7.47
N LYS A 207 -11.20 -17.08 6.78
CA LYS A 207 -12.14 -17.73 5.88
C LYS A 207 -11.95 -17.20 4.47
N LYS A 208 -11.78 -18.10 3.50
CA LYS A 208 -11.56 -17.74 2.08
C LYS A 208 -10.45 -16.68 1.91
N PRO A 209 -9.25 -16.93 2.44
CA PRO A 209 -8.16 -15.98 2.36
C PRO A 209 -7.76 -15.79 0.89
N ILE A 210 -7.62 -14.54 0.48
CA ILE A 210 -7.20 -14.18 -0.87
C ILE A 210 -5.80 -13.57 -0.83
N THR A 211 -5.62 -12.59 0.05
CA THR A 211 -4.41 -11.76 0.07
C THR A 211 -3.24 -12.46 0.76
N THR A 212 -3.40 -12.81 2.02
CA THR A 212 -2.30 -13.39 2.82
C THR A 212 -1.93 -14.79 2.35
N ALA A 213 -2.89 -15.60 1.91
CA ALA A 213 -2.59 -16.93 1.36
C ALA A 213 -1.73 -16.83 0.10
N ASN A 214 -2.00 -15.86 -0.78
CA ASN A 214 -1.16 -15.63 -1.96
C ASN A 214 0.22 -15.10 -1.59
N TRP A 215 0.32 -14.23 -0.60
CA TRP A 215 1.60 -13.75 -0.10
C TRP A 215 2.46 -14.89 0.45
N PHE A 216 1.88 -15.78 1.24
CA PHE A 216 2.62 -16.93 1.82
C PHE A 216 3.01 -17.97 0.76
N ARG A 217 2.16 -18.23 -0.26
CA ARG A 217 2.56 -19.07 -1.40
C ARG A 217 3.77 -18.47 -2.15
N ARG A 218 3.76 -17.13 -2.36
CA ARG A 218 4.90 -16.43 -2.97
C ARG A 218 6.14 -16.45 -2.08
N GLY A 219 5.99 -16.44 -0.77
CA GLY A 219 7.09 -16.65 0.16
C GLY A 219 7.70 -18.04 0.03
N ALA A 220 6.88 -19.10 -0.07
CA ALA A 220 7.36 -20.45 -0.33
C ALA A 220 8.13 -20.55 -1.68
N ASP A 221 7.62 -19.88 -2.72
CA ASP A 221 8.32 -19.81 -4.02
C ASP A 221 9.63 -19.01 -3.94
N GLY A 222 9.68 -17.96 -3.09
CA GLY A 222 10.88 -17.18 -2.79
C GLY A 222 11.98 -18.05 -2.18
N LEU A 223 11.65 -18.77 -1.11
CA LEU A 223 12.59 -19.69 -0.45
C LEU A 223 13.20 -20.72 -1.42
N PHE A 224 12.38 -21.25 -2.34
CA PHE A 224 12.87 -22.17 -3.38
C PHE A 224 13.79 -21.48 -4.37
N LYS A 225 13.44 -20.32 -4.89
CA LYS A 225 14.23 -19.55 -5.87
C LYS A 225 15.59 -19.14 -5.31
N GLU A 226 15.66 -18.85 -4.03
CA GLU A 226 16.90 -18.49 -3.32
C GLU A 226 17.73 -19.71 -2.91
N GLY A 227 17.22 -20.92 -3.13
CA GLY A 227 17.90 -22.15 -2.76
C GLY A 227 17.92 -22.45 -1.25
N VAL A 228 17.11 -21.75 -0.47
CA VAL A 228 16.98 -21.97 0.98
C VAL A 228 16.30 -23.32 1.28
N ILE A 229 15.31 -23.70 0.44
CA ILE A 229 14.63 -24.98 0.51
C ILE A 229 14.53 -25.66 -0.86
N GLY A 230 14.40 -26.98 -0.86
CA GLY A 230 14.14 -27.76 -2.09
C GLY A 230 12.69 -27.64 -2.58
N LEU A 231 12.46 -28.02 -3.85
CA LEU A 231 11.13 -27.98 -4.48
C LEU A 231 10.07 -28.78 -3.70
N GLU A 232 10.46 -29.92 -3.16
CA GLU A 232 9.54 -30.78 -2.37
C GLU A 232 9.00 -30.04 -1.15
N LEU A 233 9.87 -29.36 -0.39
CA LEU A 233 9.44 -28.60 0.79
C LEU A 233 8.63 -27.36 0.40
N ALA A 234 9.02 -26.64 -0.64
CA ALA A 234 8.23 -25.50 -1.14
C ALA A 234 6.82 -25.93 -1.55
N THR A 235 6.70 -27.10 -2.21
CA THR A 235 5.41 -27.69 -2.57
C THR A 235 4.62 -28.10 -1.34
N ALA A 236 5.26 -28.72 -0.35
CA ALA A 236 4.62 -29.12 0.89
C ALA A 236 4.07 -27.91 1.68
N LEU A 237 4.81 -26.82 1.77
CA LEU A 237 4.35 -25.59 2.42
C LEU A 237 3.12 -24.98 1.71
N LYS A 238 3.11 -24.95 0.37
CA LYS A 238 1.93 -24.49 -0.39
C LYS A 238 0.72 -25.41 -0.19
N ASN A 239 0.92 -26.72 -0.20
CA ASN A 239 -0.13 -27.68 0.07
C ASN A 239 -0.69 -27.56 1.50
N GLU A 240 0.17 -27.23 2.48
CA GLU A 240 -0.28 -26.97 3.86
C GLU A 240 -1.14 -25.71 3.95
N ILE A 241 -0.80 -24.63 3.22
CA ILE A 241 -1.67 -23.45 3.10
C ILE A 241 -3.03 -23.86 2.56
N ASP A 242 -3.06 -24.61 1.44
CA ASP A 242 -4.29 -25.05 0.78
C ASP A 242 -5.12 -25.99 1.66
N ARG A 243 -4.48 -26.89 2.38
CA ARG A 243 -5.11 -27.79 3.36
C ARG A 243 -5.78 -26.98 4.47
N ARG A 244 -5.07 -26.00 5.07
CA ARG A 244 -5.65 -25.16 6.13
C ARG A 244 -6.83 -24.34 5.64
N VAL A 245 -6.76 -23.79 4.41
CA VAL A 245 -7.88 -23.09 3.78
C VAL A 245 -9.10 -24.03 3.64
N THR A 246 -8.88 -25.23 3.12
CA THR A 246 -9.95 -26.23 2.89
C THR A 246 -10.58 -26.70 4.19
N GLU A 247 -9.76 -26.92 5.23
CA GLU A 247 -10.22 -27.37 6.55
C GLU A 247 -10.77 -26.22 7.43
N GLY A 248 -10.73 -24.98 6.97
CA GLY A 248 -11.16 -23.80 7.75
C GLY A 248 -10.26 -23.51 8.96
N LYS A 249 -8.98 -23.92 8.90
CA LYS A 249 -7.96 -23.73 9.94
C LYS A 249 -6.92 -22.67 9.56
N TYR A 250 -7.15 -21.95 8.46
CA TYR A 250 -6.23 -20.94 7.98
C TYR A 250 -6.23 -19.71 8.90
N PHE A 251 -5.05 -19.16 9.06
CA PHE A 251 -4.82 -17.86 9.69
C PHE A 251 -3.75 -17.10 8.92
N GLY A 252 -4.04 -15.85 8.61
CA GLY A 252 -3.07 -14.90 8.09
C GLY A 252 -3.43 -13.52 8.62
N ALA A 253 -2.46 -12.80 9.16
CA ALA A 253 -2.71 -11.50 9.76
C ALA A 253 -1.56 -10.53 9.53
N MET A 254 -1.90 -9.23 9.50
CA MET A 254 -0.96 -8.11 9.51
C MET A 254 -1.68 -6.88 10.05
N LYS A 255 -0.95 -5.95 10.65
CA LYS A 255 -1.48 -4.62 10.97
C LYS A 255 -1.29 -3.66 9.80
N TYR A 256 -2.23 -2.74 9.67
CA TYR A 256 -2.06 -1.51 8.92
C TYR A 256 -2.07 -0.35 9.90
N ASP A 257 -1.15 0.60 9.71
CA ASP A 257 -1.14 1.84 10.48
C ASP A 257 -1.42 3.03 9.56
N SER A 258 -2.18 3.99 10.06
CA SER A 258 -2.41 5.25 9.35
C SER A 258 -1.99 6.45 10.18
N PHE A 259 -1.47 7.46 9.49
CA PHE A 259 -1.08 8.76 10.04
C PHE A 259 -1.70 9.87 9.22
N ILE A 260 -2.42 10.76 9.88
CA ILE A 260 -2.91 12.01 9.30
C ILE A 260 -2.01 13.12 9.83
N CYS A 261 -1.39 13.84 8.92
CA CYS A 261 -0.37 14.82 9.24
C CYS A 261 -0.71 16.17 8.60
N ILE A 262 -0.40 17.23 9.28
CA ILE A 262 -0.60 18.61 8.80
C ILE A 262 0.76 19.22 8.50
N LYS A 263 0.90 19.81 7.30
CA LYS A 263 2.07 20.64 6.97
C LYS A 263 2.03 21.89 7.83
N SER A 264 3.07 22.10 8.66
CA SER A 264 3.17 23.31 9.48
C SER A 264 3.14 24.56 8.61
N SER A 265 2.29 25.52 8.96
CA SER A 265 2.41 26.87 8.42
C SER A 265 3.74 27.43 8.91
N LYS A 266 4.67 27.77 8.03
CA LYS A 266 5.86 28.53 8.45
C LYS A 266 5.36 29.82 9.08
N THR A 267 5.59 29.96 10.38
CA THR A 267 5.45 31.24 11.08
C THR A 267 6.47 32.24 10.55
#